data_df8e1c097a9f3a950212c7d201384c49
#
_entry.id   df8e1c097a9f3a950212c7d201384c49
#
_cell.length_a   1.000
_cell.length_b   1.000
_cell.length_c   1.000
_cell.angle_alpha   90.00
_cell.angle_beta   90.00
_cell.angle_gamma   90.00
#
_symmetry.space_group_name_H-M   'P 1'
#
loop_
_entity.id
_entity.type
_entity.pdbx_description
1 polymer ?
#
loop_
_entity_poly.entity_id
_entity_poly.type
_entity_poly.pdbx_seq_one_letter_code
_entity_poly.pdbx_strand_id
1 'polypeptide(L)'
;MNGSYQAPAWMNPYVSGQAVGYSQAVMAYADYYGVDGSADMEPEIDERISMVPCPMVSYASRTGTRRNLEAMRAANWRLLVSAKGVLRTEGMRYALDNGAWTAFQQGEAFDQRAFGRAVDLLGENADWIVLPDIVAGGMASLEFSLRWLDRLKGIPTKLLLAVQNGMQPDDVRELLSPAIGIFVGGDTEWKLGTMNTWGLLARRRNCHLHVGRVNSARRITLCAAAGVNSIDGTSATRFAKTLPPLDAALRHAYGQQDLFNPSSMALQQVRFDCRG
;
A
#
# COMPACT_ATOMS: atom_id res chain seq x y z
N MET A 1 -38.00 -10.62 8.80
CA MET A 1 -37.28 -11.22 9.95
C MET A 1 -35.95 -10.48 10.07
N ASN A 2 -35.86 -9.54 11.02
CA ASN A 2 -34.68 -8.73 11.25
C ASN A 2 -33.74 -9.53 12.16
N GLY A 3 -32.86 -10.33 11.58
CA GLY A 3 -31.75 -10.93 12.31
C GLY A 3 -30.73 -9.86 12.67
N SER A 4 -30.69 -9.42 13.92
CA SER A 4 -29.63 -8.58 14.45
C SER A 4 -28.33 -9.38 14.45
N TYR A 5 -27.40 -9.00 13.56
CA TYR A 5 -26.05 -9.54 13.57
C TYR A 5 -25.35 -9.09 14.85
N GLN A 6 -25.14 -10.00 15.78
CA GLN A 6 -24.25 -9.80 16.93
C GLN A 6 -22.84 -10.18 16.50
N ALA A 7 -21.95 -9.19 16.48
CA ALA A 7 -20.54 -9.43 16.25
C ALA A 7 -19.98 -10.35 17.35
N PRO A 8 -19.18 -11.39 17.05
CA PRO A 8 -18.55 -12.25 18.04
C PRO A 8 -17.74 -11.44 19.05
N ALA A 9 -17.64 -11.89 20.30
CA ALA A 9 -16.98 -11.17 21.39
C ALA A 9 -15.51 -10.81 21.10
N TRP A 10 -14.83 -11.57 20.24
CA TRP A 10 -13.46 -11.30 19.80
C TRP A 10 -13.33 -10.10 18.84
N MET A 11 -14.45 -9.60 18.30
CA MET A 11 -14.49 -8.40 17.42
C MET A 11 -14.43 -7.08 18.19
N ASN A 12 -14.50 -7.10 19.53
CA ASN A 12 -14.41 -5.90 20.35
C ASN A 12 -13.00 -5.80 20.97
N PRO A 13 -12.13 -4.87 20.51
CA PRO A 13 -10.77 -4.74 21.03
C PRO A 13 -10.70 -4.36 22.51
N TYR A 14 -11.83 -3.99 23.12
CA TYR A 14 -11.89 -3.55 24.51
C TYR A 14 -12.41 -4.60 25.50
N VAL A 15 -12.72 -5.85 25.07
CA VAL A 15 -13.41 -6.83 25.94
C VAL A 15 -12.59 -8.08 26.25
N SER A 16 -11.45 -8.36 25.64
CA SER A 16 -10.67 -9.57 25.99
C SER A 16 -9.31 -9.25 26.59
N GLY A 17 -9.22 -9.32 27.91
CA GLY A 17 -7.98 -9.20 28.69
C GLY A 17 -7.03 -10.41 28.59
N GLN A 18 -7.02 -11.17 27.50
CA GLN A 18 -6.03 -12.19 27.21
C GLN A 18 -5.38 -11.86 25.85
N ALA A 19 -4.24 -11.18 25.92
CA ALA A 19 -3.33 -11.07 24.80
C ALA A 19 -2.81 -12.49 24.46
N VAL A 20 -3.27 -13.06 23.35
CA VAL A 20 -2.53 -14.15 22.70
C VAL A 20 -1.19 -13.56 22.29
N GLY A 21 -0.09 -14.11 22.79
CA GLY A 21 1.23 -13.56 22.56
C GLY A 21 1.50 -13.41 21.06
N TYR A 22 2.02 -12.26 20.65
CA TYR A 22 2.36 -11.88 19.27
C TYR A 22 3.06 -13.02 18.51
N SER A 23 4.00 -13.73 19.15
CA SER A 23 4.72 -14.87 18.58
C SER A 23 3.81 -16.02 18.14
N GLN A 24 2.71 -16.30 18.89
CA GLN A 24 1.78 -17.38 18.55
C GLN A 24 0.89 -17.03 17.35
N ALA A 25 0.47 -15.76 17.22
CA ALA A 25 -0.31 -15.31 16.07
C ALA A 25 0.52 -15.31 14.78
N VAL A 26 1.79 -14.93 14.86
CA VAL A 26 2.73 -14.93 13.71
C VAL A 26 3.07 -16.37 13.29
N MET A 27 3.33 -17.28 14.24
CA MET A 27 3.61 -18.69 13.94
C MET A 27 2.40 -19.41 13.31
N ALA A 28 1.20 -19.21 13.85
CA ALA A 28 -0.02 -19.80 13.29
C ALA A 28 -0.29 -19.29 11.86
N TYR A 29 0.10 -18.05 11.56
CA TYR A 29 0.00 -17.47 10.23
C TYR A 29 1.03 -18.08 9.25
N ALA A 30 2.28 -18.25 9.67
CA ALA A 30 3.34 -18.83 8.87
C ALA A 30 3.03 -20.30 8.51
N ASP A 31 2.58 -21.10 9.48
CA ASP A 31 2.15 -22.49 9.27
C ASP A 31 0.97 -22.60 8.30
N TYR A 32 0.06 -21.63 8.36
CA TYR A 32 -1.15 -21.63 7.56
C TYR A 32 -0.89 -21.33 6.07
N TYR A 33 0.04 -20.43 5.75
CA TYR A 33 0.39 -20.06 4.37
C TYR A 33 1.54 -20.88 3.79
N GLY A 34 1.99 -21.95 4.48
CA GLY A 34 3.07 -22.82 4.01
C GLY A 34 4.41 -22.09 3.89
N VAL A 35 4.61 -21.06 4.69
CA VAL A 35 5.92 -20.38 4.79
C VAL A 35 6.79 -21.28 5.64
N ASP A 36 7.67 -22.08 5.00
CA ASP A 36 8.61 -22.95 5.69
C ASP A 36 9.56 -22.11 6.54
N GLY A 37 9.44 -22.26 7.87
CA GLY A 37 10.29 -21.60 8.86
C GLY A 37 11.74 -22.11 8.91
N SER A 38 12.14 -22.98 7.97
CA SER A 38 13.49 -23.57 7.93
C SER A 38 14.51 -22.76 7.13
N ALA A 39 14.13 -21.57 6.66
CA ALA A 39 15.02 -20.76 5.83
C ALA A 39 15.90 -19.81 6.65
N ASP A 40 16.87 -20.37 7.38
CA ASP A 40 18.10 -19.66 7.79
C ASP A 40 19.04 -19.35 6.60
N MET A 41 18.60 -19.61 5.37
CA MET A 41 19.22 -19.13 4.15
C MET A 41 18.50 -17.87 3.70
N GLU A 42 19.01 -16.70 4.11
CA GLU A 42 18.72 -15.49 3.35
C GLU A 42 19.05 -15.79 1.89
N PRO A 43 18.11 -15.68 0.93
CA PRO A 43 18.47 -15.85 -0.46
C PRO A 43 19.52 -14.80 -0.78
N GLU A 44 20.73 -15.23 -1.22
CA GLU A 44 21.70 -14.32 -1.81
C GLU A 44 20.96 -13.54 -2.89
N ILE A 45 20.75 -12.26 -2.63
CA ILE A 45 20.20 -11.38 -3.65
C ILE A 45 21.27 -11.30 -4.71
N ASP A 46 21.05 -11.97 -5.83
CA ASP A 46 21.84 -11.71 -7.03
C ASP A 46 21.64 -10.21 -7.34
N GLU A 47 22.66 -9.42 -7.02
CA GLU A 47 22.69 -7.97 -7.29
C GLU A 47 22.50 -7.65 -8.78
N ARG A 48 22.52 -8.69 -9.63
CA ARG A 48 22.25 -8.62 -11.06
C ARG A 48 20.77 -8.77 -11.42
N ILE A 49 19.84 -8.92 -10.46
CA ILE A 49 18.43 -8.79 -10.77
C ILE A 49 18.23 -7.36 -11.27
N SER A 50 18.32 -7.24 -12.58
CA SER A 50 18.11 -6.01 -13.33
C SER A 50 16.80 -5.41 -12.85
N MET A 51 16.90 -4.34 -12.06
CA MET A 51 15.76 -3.54 -11.64
C MET A 51 15.25 -2.82 -12.89
N VAL A 52 14.39 -3.49 -13.67
CA VAL A 52 13.55 -2.76 -14.62
C VAL A 52 12.63 -1.90 -13.75
N PRO A 53 12.78 -0.58 -13.78
CA PRO A 53 11.95 0.30 -12.95
C PRO A 53 10.51 0.12 -13.37
N CYS A 54 9.71 -0.55 -12.53
CA CYS A 54 8.28 -0.60 -12.77
C CYS A 54 7.71 0.80 -12.46
N PRO A 55 6.96 1.42 -13.40
CA PRO A 55 6.42 2.75 -13.18
C PRO A 55 5.61 2.81 -11.90
N MET A 56 5.97 3.74 -10.99
CA MET A 56 5.26 3.97 -9.74
C MET A 56 3.82 4.42 -10.03
N VAL A 57 2.85 3.67 -9.54
CA VAL A 57 1.43 3.96 -9.77
C VAL A 57 0.94 5.01 -8.78
N SER A 58 0.19 5.98 -9.27
CA SER A 58 -0.36 7.05 -8.46
C SER A 58 -1.85 6.90 -8.27
N TYR A 59 -2.26 7.01 -7.02
CA TYR A 59 -3.66 7.00 -6.63
C TYR A 59 -4.06 8.38 -6.09
N ALA A 60 -5.29 8.79 -6.34
CA ALA A 60 -5.86 9.98 -5.76
C ALA A 60 -7.26 9.71 -5.25
N SER A 61 -7.63 10.39 -4.17
CA SER A 61 -8.98 10.30 -3.64
C SER A 61 -10.00 10.68 -4.70
N ARG A 62 -11.16 10.04 -4.65
CA ARG A 62 -12.26 10.34 -5.56
C ARG A 62 -12.65 11.82 -5.49
N THR A 63 -12.88 12.42 -6.65
CA THR A 63 -13.44 13.76 -6.78
C THR A 63 -14.82 13.71 -7.45
N GLY A 64 -15.73 14.59 -7.05
CA GLY A 64 -17.04 14.73 -7.67
C GLY A 64 -17.03 15.56 -8.97
N THR A 65 -15.90 16.20 -9.28
CA THR A 65 -15.79 17.10 -10.42
C THR A 65 -15.38 16.35 -11.68
N ARG A 66 -16.23 16.32 -12.70
CA ARG A 66 -15.97 15.64 -13.98
C ARG A 66 -14.63 16.06 -14.60
N ARG A 67 -14.35 17.37 -14.61
CA ARG A 67 -13.09 17.90 -15.12
C ARG A 67 -11.85 17.28 -14.45
N ASN A 68 -11.89 17.13 -13.12
CA ASN A 68 -10.77 16.53 -12.40
C ASN A 68 -10.65 15.02 -12.68
N LEU A 69 -11.77 14.30 -12.81
CA LEU A 69 -11.76 12.90 -13.20
C LEU A 69 -11.17 12.69 -14.59
N GLU A 70 -11.55 13.53 -15.55
CA GLU A 70 -11.00 13.50 -16.92
C GLU A 70 -9.48 13.79 -16.94
N ALA A 71 -9.04 14.78 -16.16
CA ALA A 71 -7.63 15.09 -16.02
C ALA A 71 -6.82 13.94 -15.40
N MET A 72 -7.36 13.27 -14.37
CA MET A 72 -6.75 12.09 -13.76
C MET A 72 -6.64 10.93 -14.75
N ARG A 73 -7.70 10.66 -15.54
CA ARG A 73 -7.67 9.64 -16.60
C ARG A 73 -6.60 9.93 -17.64
N ALA A 74 -6.52 11.19 -18.11
CA ALA A 74 -5.52 11.61 -19.09
C ALA A 74 -4.09 11.47 -18.59
N ALA A 75 -3.88 11.65 -17.27
CA ALA A 75 -2.59 11.46 -16.59
C ALA A 75 -2.33 10.02 -16.15
N ASN A 76 -3.21 9.07 -16.47
CA ASN A 76 -3.13 7.66 -16.05
C ASN A 76 -3.08 7.44 -14.51
N TRP A 77 -3.64 8.37 -13.75
CA TRP A 77 -3.84 8.21 -12.32
C TRP A 77 -5.01 7.28 -12.03
N ARG A 78 -4.94 6.58 -10.90
CA ARG A 78 -5.98 5.67 -10.42
C ARG A 78 -6.72 6.26 -9.23
N LEU A 79 -7.85 5.67 -8.87
CA LEU A 79 -8.61 6.11 -7.70
C LEU A 79 -8.19 5.35 -6.45
N LEU A 80 -8.10 6.07 -5.33
CA LEU A 80 -8.14 5.51 -3.99
C LEU A 80 -9.58 5.64 -3.48
N VAL A 81 -10.31 4.54 -3.45
CA VAL A 81 -11.70 4.49 -2.98
C VAL A 81 -11.69 4.15 -1.49
N SER A 82 -12.23 5.03 -0.66
CA SER A 82 -12.28 4.80 0.79
C SER A 82 -13.58 4.11 1.19
N ALA A 83 -13.47 3.12 2.07
CA ALA A 83 -14.62 2.39 2.64
C ALA A 83 -15.61 3.30 3.40
N LYS A 84 -15.13 4.41 3.96
CA LYS A 84 -15.98 5.46 4.58
C LYS A 84 -16.57 6.44 3.57
N GLY A 85 -16.24 6.32 2.29
CA GLY A 85 -16.65 7.23 1.23
C GLY A 85 -17.73 6.67 0.31
N VAL A 86 -17.86 7.30 -0.85
CA VAL A 86 -18.75 6.82 -1.91
C VAL A 86 -18.06 5.69 -2.67
N LEU A 87 -18.65 4.50 -2.66
CA LEU A 87 -18.14 3.30 -3.30
C LEU A 87 -18.39 3.30 -4.82
N ARG A 88 -17.73 4.21 -5.54
CA ARG A 88 -17.83 4.37 -7.01
C ARG A 88 -16.45 4.50 -7.60
N THR A 89 -16.17 3.75 -8.64
CA THR A 89 -14.88 3.71 -9.32
C THR A 89 -14.80 4.64 -10.53
N GLU A 90 -15.92 5.21 -10.94
CA GLU A 90 -16.03 6.07 -12.14
C GLU A 90 -15.48 5.39 -13.42
N GLY A 91 -15.45 4.06 -13.45
CA GLY A 91 -14.86 3.28 -14.54
C GLY A 91 -13.33 3.34 -14.61
N MET A 92 -12.66 3.82 -13.56
CA MET A 92 -11.20 3.87 -13.46
C MET A 92 -10.67 2.65 -12.69
N ARG A 93 -9.41 2.30 -12.91
CA ARG A 93 -8.68 1.39 -12.00
C ARG A 93 -8.58 2.03 -10.62
N TYR A 94 -8.59 1.22 -9.59
CA TYR A 94 -8.65 1.71 -8.22
C TYR A 94 -7.99 0.76 -7.23
N ALA A 95 -7.68 1.31 -6.06
CA ALA A 95 -7.35 0.57 -4.86
C ALA A 95 -8.38 0.90 -3.77
N LEU A 96 -8.52 0.00 -2.79
CA LEU A 96 -9.48 0.12 -1.71
C LEU A 96 -8.78 0.50 -0.39
N ASP A 97 -9.04 1.72 0.07
CA ASP A 97 -8.63 2.20 1.38
C ASP A 97 -9.64 1.78 2.46
N ASN A 98 -9.15 1.39 3.63
CA ASN A 98 -9.97 0.87 4.71
C ASN A 98 -10.85 1.93 5.42
N GLY A 99 -10.57 3.22 5.24
CA GLY A 99 -11.31 4.34 5.84
C GLY A 99 -10.90 4.68 7.27
N ALA A 100 -9.89 4.02 7.84
CA ALA A 100 -9.44 4.26 9.23
C ALA A 100 -9.01 5.70 9.47
N TRP A 101 -8.28 6.31 8.52
CA TRP A 101 -7.86 7.70 8.61
C TRP A 101 -9.05 8.66 8.69
N THR A 102 -10.08 8.45 7.90
CA THR A 102 -11.29 9.28 7.90
C THR A 102 -12.03 9.15 9.23
N ALA A 103 -12.20 7.93 9.74
CA ALA A 103 -12.81 7.68 11.04
C ALA A 103 -12.03 8.37 12.16
N PHE A 104 -10.71 8.23 12.17
CA PHE A 104 -9.82 8.90 13.14
C PHE A 104 -9.97 10.43 13.13
N GLN A 105 -9.99 11.06 11.95
CA GLN A 105 -10.18 12.51 11.83
C GLN A 105 -11.56 12.98 12.34
N GLN A 106 -12.55 12.12 12.28
CA GLN A 106 -13.92 12.39 12.78
C GLN A 106 -14.10 12.06 14.26
N GLY A 107 -13.06 11.51 14.92
CA GLY A 107 -13.15 11.04 16.31
C GLY A 107 -14.03 9.79 16.46
N GLU A 108 -14.22 9.03 15.38
CA GLU A 108 -15.05 7.84 15.34
C GLU A 108 -14.20 6.56 15.41
N ALA A 109 -14.82 5.49 15.91
CA ALA A 109 -14.23 4.16 15.83
C ALA A 109 -14.17 3.66 14.37
N PHE A 110 -13.28 2.70 14.10
CA PHE A 110 -13.21 2.04 12.79
C PHE A 110 -14.55 1.37 12.43
N ASP A 111 -15.09 1.72 11.27
CA ASP A 111 -16.36 1.18 10.79
C ASP A 111 -16.16 -0.16 10.04
N GLN A 112 -16.15 -1.25 10.81
CA GLN A 112 -15.99 -2.61 10.28
C GLN A 112 -17.09 -3.00 9.27
N ARG A 113 -18.31 -2.49 9.44
CA ARG A 113 -19.42 -2.79 8.53
C ARG A 113 -19.25 -2.07 7.20
N ALA A 114 -18.86 -0.80 7.22
CA ALA A 114 -18.57 -0.06 6.00
C ALA A 114 -17.41 -0.70 5.22
N PHE A 115 -16.35 -1.09 5.92
CA PHE A 115 -15.22 -1.78 5.29
C PHE A 115 -15.65 -3.13 4.69
N GLY A 116 -16.38 -3.97 5.43
CA GLY A 116 -16.90 -5.23 4.91
C GLY A 116 -17.74 -5.05 3.65
N ARG A 117 -18.69 -4.11 3.63
CA ARG A 117 -19.48 -3.81 2.42
C ARG A 117 -18.62 -3.32 1.26
N ALA A 118 -17.60 -2.53 1.53
CA ALA A 118 -16.70 -2.05 0.48
C ALA A 118 -15.89 -3.19 -0.15
N VAL A 119 -15.41 -4.13 0.66
CA VAL A 119 -14.71 -5.33 0.21
C VAL A 119 -15.66 -6.22 -0.61
N ASP A 120 -16.85 -6.49 -0.10
CA ASP A 120 -17.85 -7.33 -0.79
C ASP A 120 -18.24 -6.75 -2.18
N LEU A 121 -18.26 -5.41 -2.31
CA LEU A 121 -18.65 -4.74 -3.55
C LEU A 121 -17.47 -4.51 -4.52
N LEU A 122 -16.29 -4.20 -4.02
CA LEU A 122 -15.18 -3.68 -4.81
C LEU A 122 -13.88 -4.47 -4.64
N GLY A 123 -13.78 -5.37 -3.66
CA GLY A 123 -12.52 -6.01 -3.28
C GLY A 123 -11.89 -6.82 -4.40
N GLU A 124 -12.68 -7.60 -5.13
CA GLU A 124 -12.18 -8.54 -6.16
C GLU A 124 -11.43 -7.84 -7.31
N ASN A 125 -11.87 -6.65 -7.70
CA ASN A 125 -11.31 -5.92 -8.83
C ASN A 125 -10.39 -4.76 -8.43
N ALA A 126 -10.09 -4.60 -7.14
CA ALA A 126 -9.16 -3.60 -6.67
C ALA A 126 -7.70 -3.98 -7.04
N ASP A 127 -6.85 -3.00 -7.31
CA ASP A 127 -5.42 -3.25 -7.49
C ASP A 127 -4.77 -3.82 -6.21
N TRP A 128 -5.24 -3.35 -5.06
CA TRP A 128 -4.92 -3.81 -3.71
C TRP A 128 -5.93 -3.27 -2.69
N ILE A 129 -5.95 -3.86 -1.49
CA ILE A 129 -6.78 -3.46 -0.36
C ILE A 129 -5.88 -3.20 0.86
N VAL A 130 -6.04 -2.05 1.53
CA VAL A 130 -5.41 -1.84 2.84
C VAL A 130 -6.19 -2.61 3.90
N LEU A 131 -5.50 -3.45 4.66
CA LEU A 131 -6.10 -4.11 5.81
C LEU A 131 -6.52 -3.07 6.86
N PRO A 132 -7.61 -3.32 7.61
CA PRO A 132 -8.00 -2.47 8.71
C PRO A 132 -6.85 -2.19 9.67
N ASP A 133 -6.68 -0.92 10.04
CA ASP A 133 -5.62 -0.49 10.94
C ASP A 133 -6.16 0.46 12.03
N ILE A 134 -5.38 0.65 13.07
CA ILE A 134 -5.64 1.65 14.11
C ILE A 134 -4.63 2.78 13.92
N VAL A 135 -5.09 3.95 13.52
CA VAL A 135 -4.23 5.12 13.28
C VAL A 135 -3.41 5.44 14.53
N ALA A 136 -2.10 5.56 14.38
CA ALA A 136 -1.13 5.72 15.46
C ALA A 136 -1.15 4.58 16.50
N GLY A 137 -1.66 3.40 16.15
CA GLY A 137 -1.80 2.26 17.05
C GLY A 137 -0.54 1.39 17.20
N GLY A 138 0.51 1.61 16.38
CA GLY A 138 1.72 0.79 16.45
C GLY A 138 1.42 -0.71 16.35
N MET A 139 1.95 -1.51 17.27
CA MET A 139 1.75 -2.97 17.27
C MET A 139 0.29 -3.40 17.46
N ALA A 140 -0.51 -2.66 18.22
CA ALA A 140 -1.95 -2.95 18.33
C ALA A 140 -2.68 -2.81 16.98
N SER A 141 -2.19 -1.92 16.10
CA SER A 141 -2.68 -1.81 14.73
C SER A 141 -2.36 -3.06 13.91
N LEU A 142 -1.16 -3.61 14.03
CA LEU A 142 -0.79 -4.85 13.35
C LEU A 142 -1.66 -6.02 13.81
N GLU A 143 -1.82 -6.21 15.12
CA GLU A 143 -2.70 -7.24 15.68
C GLU A 143 -4.15 -7.11 15.17
N PHE A 144 -4.64 -5.88 15.05
CA PHE A 144 -5.97 -5.63 14.50
C PHE A 144 -6.05 -6.01 13.01
N SER A 145 -5.04 -5.68 12.22
CA SER A 145 -4.96 -6.03 10.79
C SER A 145 -4.97 -7.55 10.59
N LEU A 146 -4.21 -8.29 11.40
CA LEU A 146 -4.10 -9.75 11.30
C LEU A 146 -5.46 -10.47 11.48
N ARG A 147 -6.35 -9.93 12.32
CA ARG A 147 -7.70 -10.50 12.52
C ARG A 147 -8.59 -10.44 11.26
N TRP A 148 -8.23 -9.62 10.28
CA TRP A 148 -8.97 -9.50 9.03
C TRP A 148 -8.47 -10.42 7.93
N LEU A 149 -7.30 -11.01 8.08
CA LEU A 149 -6.73 -11.89 7.06
C LEU A 149 -7.62 -13.09 6.75
N ASP A 150 -8.16 -13.75 7.78
CA ASP A 150 -9.05 -14.90 7.58
C ASP A 150 -10.31 -14.55 6.77
N ARG A 151 -10.87 -13.36 6.99
CA ARG A 151 -12.03 -12.88 6.25
C ARG A 151 -11.71 -12.55 4.80
N LEU A 152 -10.50 -12.06 4.54
CA LEU A 152 -10.07 -11.63 3.21
C LEU A 152 -9.38 -12.75 2.41
N LYS A 153 -9.26 -13.93 3.02
CA LYS A 153 -8.73 -15.12 2.39
C LYS A 153 -9.54 -15.49 1.15
N GLY A 154 -8.82 -15.76 0.07
CA GLY A 154 -9.44 -16.16 -1.19
C GLY A 154 -9.88 -15.00 -2.09
N ILE A 155 -9.75 -13.74 -1.65
CA ILE A 155 -9.91 -12.60 -2.55
C ILE A 155 -8.67 -12.53 -3.46
N PRO A 156 -8.83 -12.52 -4.81
CA PRO A 156 -7.71 -12.53 -5.75
C PRO A 156 -7.02 -11.16 -5.86
N THR A 157 -6.89 -10.44 -4.74
CA THR A 157 -6.42 -9.06 -4.66
C THR A 157 -5.31 -8.98 -3.63
N LYS A 158 -4.26 -8.18 -3.92
CA LYS A 158 -3.18 -7.94 -2.96
C LYS A 158 -3.70 -7.25 -1.72
N LEU A 159 -3.23 -7.70 -0.56
CA LEU A 159 -3.53 -7.08 0.72
C LEU A 159 -2.31 -6.26 1.19
N LEU A 160 -2.52 -5.10 1.77
CA LEU A 160 -1.43 -4.28 2.30
C LEU A 160 -1.56 -4.12 3.81
N LEU A 161 -0.51 -4.49 4.54
CA LEU A 161 -0.37 -4.23 5.98
C LEU A 161 0.05 -2.78 6.19
N ALA A 162 -0.70 -2.05 7.00
CA ALA A 162 -0.34 -0.68 7.38
C ALA A 162 0.77 -0.69 8.43
N VAL A 163 1.96 -0.18 8.07
CA VAL A 163 3.06 0.04 8.99
C VAL A 163 3.09 1.51 9.44
N GLN A 164 3.40 1.75 10.71
CA GLN A 164 3.23 3.05 11.37
C GLN A 164 4.37 3.32 12.35
N ASN A 165 4.38 4.52 12.92
CA ASN A 165 5.34 4.91 13.96
C ASN A 165 5.50 3.83 15.03
N GLY A 166 6.76 3.52 15.34
CA GLY A 166 7.14 2.50 16.33
C GLY A 166 7.30 1.09 15.78
N MET A 167 6.80 0.79 14.57
CA MET A 167 7.00 -0.52 13.93
C MET A 167 8.38 -0.61 13.28
N GLN A 168 8.94 -1.82 13.30
CA GLN A 168 10.22 -2.19 12.68
C GLN A 168 10.00 -3.23 11.57
N PRO A 169 10.93 -3.37 10.61
CA PRO A 169 10.85 -4.37 9.56
C PRO A 169 10.61 -5.80 10.07
N ASP A 170 11.23 -6.16 11.17
CA ASP A 170 11.14 -7.51 11.74
C ASP A 170 9.73 -7.84 12.28
N ASP A 171 8.94 -6.82 12.65
CA ASP A 171 7.57 -7.01 13.12
C ASP A 171 6.64 -7.57 12.03
N VAL A 172 6.97 -7.38 10.74
CA VAL A 172 6.12 -7.76 9.63
C VAL A 172 6.80 -8.66 8.60
N ARG A 173 8.11 -8.88 8.72
CA ARG A 173 8.94 -9.59 7.72
C ARG A 173 8.31 -10.90 7.26
N GLU A 174 7.91 -11.76 8.21
CA GLU A 174 7.40 -13.10 7.93
C GLU A 174 5.96 -13.11 7.40
N LEU A 175 5.26 -11.99 7.49
CA LEU A 175 3.91 -11.81 6.98
C LEU A 175 3.89 -11.41 5.50
N LEU A 176 5.02 -10.95 4.97
CA LEU A 176 5.10 -10.37 3.64
C LEU A 176 5.33 -11.42 2.56
N SER A 177 4.60 -11.28 1.46
CA SER A 177 4.67 -12.14 0.28
C SER A 177 4.23 -11.37 -0.96
N PRO A 178 4.32 -11.92 -2.18
CA PRO A 178 3.74 -11.28 -3.37
C PRO A 178 2.25 -10.92 -3.26
N ALA A 179 1.51 -11.62 -2.39
CA ALA A 179 0.09 -11.34 -2.10
C ALA A 179 -0.13 -10.35 -0.95
N ILE A 180 0.85 -10.21 -0.04
CA ILE A 180 0.75 -9.34 1.13
C ILE A 180 1.90 -8.35 1.12
N GLY A 181 1.58 -7.09 0.85
CA GLY A 181 2.51 -5.98 0.78
C GLY A 181 2.46 -5.04 1.98
N ILE A 182 3.13 -3.91 1.83
CA ILE A 182 3.30 -2.89 2.85
C ILE A 182 2.56 -1.61 2.42
N PHE A 183 1.80 -1.02 3.34
CA PHE A 183 1.29 0.34 3.24
C PHE A 183 2.01 1.20 4.29
N VAL A 184 2.90 2.11 3.87
CA VAL A 184 3.61 3.00 4.80
C VAL A 184 2.68 4.14 5.20
N GLY A 185 2.10 4.02 6.38
CA GLY A 185 1.29 5.02 7.07
C GLY A 185 2.15 5.95 7.93
N GLY A 186 1.74 6.19 9.17
CA GLY A 186 2.47 7.01 10.14
C GLY A 186 2.51 8.50 9.81
N ASP A 187 3.26 9.28 10.59
CA ASP A 187 3.48 10.69 10.32
C ASP A 187 4.53 10.93 9.20
N THR A 188 4.68 12.18 8.80
CA THR A 188 5.56 12.51 7.66
C THR A 188 7.04 12.28 7.97
N GLU A 189 7.48 12.62 9.16
CA GLU A 189 8.88 12.53 9.56
C GLU A 189 9.31 11.06 9.63
N TRP A 190 8.54 10.24 10.33
CA TRP A 190 8.79 8.82 10.44
C TRP A 190 8.79 8.13 9.05
N LYS A 191 7.83 8.44 8.18
CA LYS A 191 7.80 7.91 6.82
C LYS A 191 9.06 8.22 6.03
N LEU A 192 9.49 9.48 6.05
CA LEU A 192 10.68 9.90 5.31
C LEU A 192 11.95 9.27 5.88
N GLY A 193 12.03 9.10 7.19
CA GLY A 193 13.17 8.48 7.87
C GLY A 193 13.27 6.96 7.67
N THR A 194 12.14 6.26 7.49
CA THR A 194 12.11 4.80 7.43
C THR A 194 11.82 4.22 6.04
N MET A 195 11.43 5.04 5.09
CA MET A 195 10.96 4.60 3.76
C MET A 195 11.98 3.72 3.01
N ASN A 196 13.28 4.05 3.07
CA ASN A 196 14.33 3.23 2.45
C ASN A 196 14.40 1.83 3.06
N THR A 197 14.24 1.72 4.37
CA THR A 197 14.23 0.45 5.09
C THR A 197 13.05 -0.43 4.65
N TRP A 198 11.85 0.17 4.55
CA TRP A 198 10.66 -0.52 4.01
C TRP A 198 10.84 -0.91 2.55
N GLY A 199 11.51 -0.06 1.75
CA GLY A 199 11.85 -0.36 0.36
C GLY A 199 12.78 -1.56 0.20
N LEU A 200 13.80 -1.67 1.05
CA LEU A 200 14.69 -2.83 1.10
C LEU A 200 13.93 -4.11 1.48
N LEU A 201 13.10 -4.05 2.52
CA LEU A 201 12.31 -5.19 2.95
C LEU A 201 11.34 -5.64 1.84
N ALA A 202 10.62 -4.71 1.22
CA ALA A 202 9.67 -5.04 0.16
C ALA A 202 10.34 -5.74 -1.04
N ARG A 203 11.54 -5.28 -1.43
CA ARG A 203 12.34 -5.95 -2.48
C ARG A 203 12.75 -7.37 -2.07
N ARG A 204 13.27 -7.55 -0.85
CA ARG A 204 13.67 -8.88 -0.33
C ARG A 204 12.51 -9.86 -0.28
N ARG A 205 11.32 -9.39 0.06
CA ARG A 205 10.11 -10.23 0.15
C ARG A 205 9.30 -10.26 -1.15
N ASN A 206 9.78 -9.62 -2.23
CA ASN A 206 9.09 -9.49 -3.51
C ASN A 206 7.63 -9.05 -3.35
N CYS A 207 7.36 -8.09 -2.47
CA CYS A 207 6.03 -7.63 -2.16
C CYS A 207 5.79 -6.17 -2.58
N HIS A 208 4.52 -5.79 -2.70
CA HIS A 208 4.11 -4.45 -3.07
C HIS A 208 4.38 -3.45 -1.93
N LEU A 209 5.02 -2.33 -2.26
CA LEU A 209 5.23 -1.20 -1.35
C LEU A 209 4.41 -0.01 -1.79
N HIS A 210 3.52 0.44 -0.93
CA HIS A 210 2.74 1.66 -1.11
C HIS A 210 3.09 2.70 -0.04
N VAL A 211 3.16 3.97 -0.41
CA VAL A 211 3.37 5.07 0.55
C VAL A 211 2.18 6.03 0.50
N GLY A 212 1.51 6.17 1.64
CA GLY A 212 0.33 7.02 1.77
C GLY A 212 0.65 8.51 1.92
N ARG A 213 -0.25 9.37 1.45
CA ARG A 213 -0.25 10.84 1.61
C ARG A 213 0.99 11.54 1.03
N VAL A 214 1.38 11.15 -0.18
CA VAL A 214 2.47 11.77 -0.94
C VAL A 214 1.91 12.93 -1.76
N ASN A 215 2.11 14.17 -1.29
CA ASN A 215 1.46 15.36 -1.81
C ASN A 215 2.44 16.41 -2.39
N SER A 216 3.69 16.05 -2.69
CA SER A 216 4.67 16.96 -3.26
C SER A 216 5.66 16.25 -4.20
N ALA A 217 6.18 16.98 -5.18
CA ALA A 217 7.19 16.49 -6.11
C ALA A 217 8.42 15.91 -5.41
N ARG A 218 8.94 16.60 -4.38
CA ARG A 218 10.08 16.13 -3.57
C ARG A 218 9.81 14.75 -2.96
N ARG A 219 8.60 14.52 -2.40
CA ARG A 219 8.26 13.22 -1.80
C ARG A 219 8.12 12.13 -2.86
N ILE A 220 7.62 12.46 -4.04
CA ILE A 220 7.56 11.54 -5.20
C ILE A 220 8.96 11.07 -5.56
N THR A 221 9.93 11.98 -5.67
CA THR A 221 11.32 11.63 -5.96
C THR A 221 11.93 10.73 -4.89
N LEU A 222 11.67 11.00 -3.60
CA LEU A 222 12.14 10.16 -2.50
C LEU A 222 11.50 8.77 -2.53
N CYS A 223 10.20 8.67 -2.84
CA CYS A 223 9.52 7.39 -3.01
C CYS A 223 10.13 6.57 -4.16
N ALA A 224 10.40 7.21 -5.30
CA ALA A 224 11.04 6.54 -6.43
C ALA A 224 12.44 6.00 -6.07
N ALA A 225 13.26 6.81 -5.38
CA ALA A 225 14.59 6.39 -4.92
C ALA A 225 14.54 5.21 -3.94
N ALA A 226 13.48 5.11 -3.12
CA ALA A 226 13.26 3.99 -2.22
C ALA A 226 12.68 2.73 -2.89
N GLY A 227 12.34 2.79 -4.19
CA GLY A 227 11.74 1.67 -4.93
C GLY A 227 10.26 1.42 -4.59
N VAL A 228 9.52 2.47 -4.26
CA VAL A 228 8.08 2.42 -3.98
C VAL A 228 7.30 2.07 -5.25
N ASN A 229 6.39 1.10 -5.16
CA ASN A 229 5.56 0.68 -6.29
C ASN A 229 4.37 1.59 -6.54
N SER A 230 3.82 2.19 -5.48
CA SER A 230 2.68 3.09 -5.61
C SER A 230 2.58 4.12 -4.49
N ILE A 231 1.91 5.22 -4.78
CA ILE A 231 1.67 6.32 -3.85
C ILE A 231 0.22 6.77 -3.91
N ASP A 232 -0.25 7.41 -2.85
CA ASP A 232 -1.49 8.16 -2.87
C ASP A 232 -1.32 9.61 -2.41
N GLY A 233 -2.30 10.44 -2.77
CA GLY A 233 -2.38 11.79 -2.27
C GLY A 233 -3.70 12.46 -2.61
N THR A 234 -4.13 13.39 -1.75
CA THR A 234 -5.37 14.17 -1.93
C THR A 234 -5.16 15.46 -2.73
N SER A 235 -3.90 15.92 -2.85
CA SER A 235 -3.61 17.21 -3.49
C SER A 235 -3.99 17.23 -4.97
N ALA A 236 -3.85 16.12 -5.67
CA ALA A 236 -4.20 16.01 -7.10
C ALA A 236 -5.69 16.25 -7.37
N THR A 237 -6.57 15.94 -6.41
CA THR A 237 -8.03 16.10 -6.53
C THR A 237 -8.57 17.31 -5.81
N ARG A 238 -7.90 17.75 -4.74
CA ARG A 238 -8.32 18.92 -3.97
C ARG A 238 -8.05 20.24 -4.69
N PHE A 239 -6.95 20.32 -5.43
CA PHE A 239 -6.53 21.51 -6.14
C PHE A 239 -6.16 21.17 -7.59
N ALA A 240 -6.98 21.55 -8.56
CA ALA A 240 -6.77 21.23 -9.98
C ALA A 240 -5.37 21.62 -10.51
N LYS A 241 -4.76 22.67 -9.95
CA LYS A 241 -3.41 23.13 -10.31
C LYS A 241 -2.27 22.23 -9.83
N THR A 242 -2.53 21.27 -8.94
CA THR A 242 -1.47 20.43 -8.37
C THR A 242 -1.25 19.12 -9.13
N LEU A 243 -2.23 18.63 -9.89
CA LEU A 243 -2.07 17.42 -10.68
C LEU A 243 -0.92 17.52 -11.71
N PRO A 244 -0.81 18.57 -12.55
CA PRO A 244 0.26 18.66 -13.54
C PRO A 244 1.69 18.61 -12.96
N PRO A 245 2.06 19.36 -11.89
CA PRO A 245 3.39 19.28 -11.31
C PRO A 245 3.67 17.94 -10.61
N LEU A 246 2.67 17.29 -10.00
CA LEU A 246 2.84 15.96 -9.40
C LEU A 246 3.04 14.89 -10.48
N ASP A 247 2.28 14.96 -11.57
CA ASP A 247 2.41 14.06 -12.70
C ASP A 247 3.75 14.24 -13.43
N ALA A 248 4.23 15.49 -13.59
CA ALA A 248 5.56 15.77 -14.10
C ALA A 248 6.66 15.16 -13.20
N ALA A 249 6.53 15.28 -11.87
CA ALA A 249 7.48 14.69 -10.93
C ALA A 249 7.53 13.16 -11.03
N LEU A 250 6.40 12.51 -11.24
CA LEU A 250 6.34 11.07 -11.49
C LEU A 250 7.12 10.69 -12.75
N ARG A 251 6.88 11.37 -13.87
CA ARG A 251 7.61 11.11 -15.13
C ARG A 251 9.11 11.36 -14.99
N HIS A 252 9.51 12.42 -14.29
CA HIS A 252 10.92 12.72 -14.04
C HIS A 252 11.61 11.68 -13.16
N ALA A 253 10.92 11.19 -12.15
CA ALA A 253 11.47 10.16 -11.25
C ALA A 253 11.88 8.88 -11.99
N TYR A 254 11.23 8.58 -13.11
CA TYR A 254 11.61 7.45 -14.00
C TYR A 254 12.78 7.79 -14.91
N GLY A 255 12.77 8.92 -15.56
CA GLY A 255 13.83 9.32 -16.48
C GLY A 255 15.20 9.41 -15.82
N GLN A 256 15.26 9.75 -14.52
CA GLN A 256 16.52 9.77 -13.77
C GLN A 256 17.04 8.37 -13.42
N GLN A 257 16.17 7.41 -13.15
CA GLN A 257 16.60 6.03 -12.86
C GLN A 257 17.21 5.37 -14.10
N ASP A 258 16.71 5.64 -15.30
CA ASP A 258 17.28 5.13 -16.54
C ASP A 258 18.68 5.68 -16.81
N LEU A 259 18.98 6.92 -16.42
CA LEU A 259 20.29 7.54 -16.62
C LEU A 259 21.39 6.95 -15.74
N PHE A 260 21.04 6.36 -14.60
CA PHE A 260 22.00 5.76 -13.66
C PHE A 260 22.03 4.22 -13.73
N ASN A 261 21.26 3.60 -14.62
CA ASN A 261 21.31 2.16 -14.84
C ASN A 261 22.35 1.81 -15.91
N PRO A 262 23.48 1.14 -15.56
CA PRO A 262 24.52 0.78 -16.52
C PRO A 262 24.02 -0.02 -17.72
N SER A 263 22.94 -0.82 -17.53
CA SER A 263 22.32 -1.61 -18.59
C SER A 263 21.57 -0.76 -19.62
N SER A 264 21.00 0.39 -19.23
CA SER A 264 20.34 1.31 -20.17
C SER A 264 21.35 2.10 -21.02
N MET A 265 22.52 2.40 -20.46
CA MET A 265 23.62 3.03 -21.20
C MET A 265 24.15 2.11 -22.30
N ALA A 266 24.28 0.81 -22.02
CA ALA A 266 24.71 -0.18 -23.01
C ALA A 266 23.72 -0.31 -24.19
N LEU A 267 22.41 -0.28 -23.92
CA LEU A 267 21.35 -0.32 -24.96
C LEU A 267 21.28 0.95 -25.79
N GLN A 268 21.62 2.12 -25.23
CA GLN A 268 21.72 3.37 -26.00
C GLN A 268 22.96 3.37 -26.91
N GLN A 269 24.09 2.83 -26.44
CA GLN A 269 25.32 2.71 -27.24
C GLN A 269 25.08 1.82 -28.47
N VAL A 270 24.40 0.69 -28.31
CA VAL A 270 24.06 -0.22 -29.42
C VAL A 270 23.12 0.43 -30.44
N ARG A 271 22.25 1.38 -30.03
CA ARG A 271 21.39 2.13 -30.95
C ARG A 271 22.13 3.21 -31.76
N PHE A 272 23.25 3.70 -31.28
CA PHE A 272 24.11 4.65 -32.02
C PHE A 272 25.00 3.95 -33.02
N ASP A 273 25.51 2.75 -32.72
CA ASP A 273 26.38 1.98 -33.62
C ASP A 273 25.63 1.31 -34.78
N CYS A 274 24.31 1.22 -34.76
CA CYS A 274 23.50 0.69 -35.85
C CYS A 274 23.04 1.75 -36.88
N ARG A 275 23.55 2.98 -36.83
CA ARG A 275 23.27 4.06 -37.79
C ARG A 275 24.54 4.61 -38.46
N GLY A 276 25.53 3.75 -38.63
CA GLY A 276 26.71 3.99 -39.44
C GLY A 276 26.63 3.29 -40.79
#